data_717c15d00f4e1a3b7a2d2882db07ddf2
#
_entry.id   717c15d00f4e1a3b7a2d2882db07ddf2
#
_cell.length_a   1.000
_cell.length_b   1.000
_cell.length_c   1.000
_cell.angle_alpha   90.00
_cell.angle_beta   90.00
_cell.angle_gamma   90.00
#
_symmetry.space_group_name_H-M   'P 1'
#
loop_
_entity.id
_entity.type
_entity.pdbx_description
1 polymer ?
#
loop_
_entity_poly.entity_id
_entity_poly.type
_entity_poly.pdbx_seq_one_letter_code
_entity_poly.pdbx_strand_id
1 'polypeptide(L)'
;MDFSIPQQKAIDIRDTNVVVSASAGSGKTAVLVERLCQLVLKDHISIDSILAMTFTKDAAAEMKARLLSKLKEQPKTEYILQQMALLETASISTIDSFCLSIVQNYYYKIPISYTMSKHCLLYTSPSPRDISGSR
;
A
#
# COMPACT_ATOMS: atom_id res chain seq x y z
N MET A 1 16.03 14.60 -1.29
CA MET A 1 14.77 15.29 -1.62
C MET A 1 14.40 16.15 -0.43
N ASP A 2 14.31 17.45 -0.62
CA ASP A 2 13.96 18.35 0.47
C ASP A 2 12.43 18.45 0.54
N PHE A 3 11.87 18.05 1.67
CA PHE A 3 10.45 18.18 1.93
C PHE A 3 10.13 19.55 2.51
N SER A 4 9.00 20.12 2.13
CA SER A 4 8.49 21.34 2.74
C SER A 4 8.13 21.11 4.22
N ILE A 5 8.03 22.18 5.00
CA ILE A 5 7.67 22.09 6.43
C ILE A 5 6.37 21.29 6.66
N PRO A 6 5.25 21.52 5.92
CA PRO A 6 4.04 20.72 6.08
C PRO A 6 4.24 19.23 5.70
N GLN A 7 5.04 18.97 4.66
CA GLN A 7 5.36 17.59 4.26
C GLN A 7 6.17 16.87 5.33
N GLN A 8 7.21 17.53 5.87
CA GLN A 8 8.03 16.98 6.96
C GLN A 8 7.17 16.71 8.20
N LYS A 9 6.27 17.61 8.54
CA LYS A 9 5.32 17.39 9.64
C LYS A 9 4.43 16.17 9.42
N ALA A 10 3.94 15.96 8.20
CA ALA A 10 3.14 14.78 7.86
C ALA A 10 3.95 13.48 7.94
N ILE A 11 5.25 13.54 7.66
CA ILE A 11 6.18 12.39 7.78
C ILE A 11 6.45 12.04 9.25
N ASP A 12 6.66 13.04 10.09
CA ASP A 12 7.18 12.86 11.46
C ASP A 12 6.10 12.61 12.52
N ILE A 13 4.88 13.05 12.29
CA ILE A 13 3.77 12.92 13.27
C ILE A 13 3.51 11.44 13.61
N ARG A 14 3.38 11.14 14.93
CA ARG A 14 3.04 9.82 15.48
C ARG A 14 1.84 9.94 16.43
N ASP A 15 1.31 8.81 16.84
CA ASP A 15 0.28 8.67 17.89
C ASP A 15 -1.02 9.47 17.66
N THR A 16 -1.27 9.84 16.41
CA THR A 16 -2.50 10.55 16.02
C THR A 16 -2.89 10.26 14.59
N ASN A 17 -4.18 10.43 14.28
CA ASN A 17 -4.67 10.36 12.91
C ASN A 17 -4.22 11.60 12.13
N VAL A 18 -3.72 11.38 10.93
CA VAL A 18 -3.24 12.45 10.04
C VAL A 18 -4.03 12.43 8.74
N VAL A 19 -4.60 13.56 8.40
CA VAL A 19 -5.21 13.80 7.09
C VAL A 19 -4.33 14.78 6.31
N VAL A 20 -3.89 14.37 5.12
CA VAL A 20 -3.10 15.21 4.23
C VAL A 20 -3.95 15.57 3.03
N SER A 21 -4.28 16.85 2.90
CA SER A 21 -4.94 17.42 1.73
C SER A 21 -3.91 18.15 0.88
N ALA A 22 -3.83 17.77 -0.38
CA ALA A 22 -2.89 18.38 -1.32
C ALA A 22 -3.37 18.20 -2.77
N SER A 23 -3.03 19.15 -3.64
CA SER A 23 -3.35 19.06 -5.07
C SER A 23 -2.58 17.94 -5.77
N ALA A 24 -3.04 17.55 -6.96
CA ALA A 24 -2.32 16.60 -7.81
C ALA A 24 -0.90 17.13 -8.12
N GLY A 25 0.10 16.23 -8.14
CA GLY A 25 1.51 16.59 -8.40
C GLY A 25 2.24 17.23 -7.22
N SER A 26 1.63 17.34 -6.04
CA SER A 26 2.23 17.94 -4.83
C SER A 26 3.18 17.01 -4.06
N GLY A 27 3.49 15.83 -4.59
CA GLY A 27 4.41 14.88 -3.93
C GLY A 27 3.78 14.03 -2.82
N LYS A 28 2.45 13.88 -2.78
CA LYS A 28 1.75 13.06 -1.76
C LYS A 28 2.32 11.64 -1.64
N THR A 29 2.55 10.98 -2.77
CA THR A 29 3.11 9.62 -2.79
C THR A 29 4.52 9.59 -2.22
N ALA A 30 5.35 10.60 -2.54
CA ALA A 30 6.70 10.69 -1.98
C ALA A 30 6.68 10.87 -0.46
N VAL A 31 5.79 11.72 0.06
CA VAL A 31 5.58 11.93 1.50
C VAL A 31 5.14 10.62 2.18
N LEU A 32 4.20 9.90 1.58
CA LEU A 32 3.73 8.63 2.13
C LEU A 32 4.82 7.56 2.15
N VAL A 33 5.57 7.41 1.06
CA VAL A 33 6.71 6.48 0.99
C VAL A 33 7.77 6.84 2.02
N GLU A 34 8.09 8.12 2.18
CA GLU A 34 9.05 8.57 3.19
C GLU A 34 8.57 8.26 4.61
N ARG A 35 7.28 8.51 4.89
CA ARG A 35 6.68 8.15 6.18
C ARG A 35 6.80 6.65 6.45
N LEU A 36 6.48 5.80 5.47
CA LEU A 36 6.62 4.34 5.59
C LEU A 36 8.07 3.94 5.86
N CYS A 37 9.02 4.56 5.16
CA CYS A 37 10.44 4.33 5.41
C CYS A 37 10.85 4.69 6.84
N GLN A 38 10.38 5.82 7.36
CA GLN A 38 10.72 6.22 8.72
C GLN A 38 10.09 5.31 9.77
N LEU A 39 8.85 4.85 9.56
CA LEU A 39 8.21 3.86 10.44
C LEU A 39 9.05 2.58 10.53
N VAL A 40 9.58 2.11 9.40
CA VAL A 40 10.40 0.89 9.36
C VAL A 40 11.81 1.15 9.89
N LEU A 41 12.47 2.23 9.49
CA LEU A 41 13.89 2.46 9.76
C LEU A 41 14.15 3.10 11.13
N LYS A 42 13.30 4.04 11.55
CA LYS A 42 13.49 4.76 12.82
C LYS A 42 12.69 4.15 13.96
N ASP A 43 11.41 3.85 13.68
CA ASP A 43 10.49 3.38 14.70
C ASP A 43 10.54 1.84 14.84
N HIS A 44 11.30 1.15 13.98
CA HIS A 44 11.45 -0.31 13.94
C HIS A 44 10.10 -1.06 13.83
N ILE A 45 9.12 -0.44 13.18
CA ILE A 45 7.84 -1.08 12.90
C ILE A 45 8.04 -2.03 11.72
N SER A 46 7.75 -3.30 11.91
CA SER A 46 7.88 -4.30 10.85
C SER A 46 6.92 -4.01 9.70
N ILE A 47 7.41 -4.14 8.46
CA ILE A 47 6.64 -3.80 7.25
C ILE A 47 5.38 -4.65 7.08
N ASP A 48 5.36 -5.87 7.57
CA ASP A 48 4.20 -6.77 7.53
C ASP A 48 3.08 -6.35 8.50
N SER A 49 3.38 -5.50 9.49
CA SER A 49 2.38 -4.89 10.37
C SER A 49 1.75 -3.61 9.81
N ILE A 50 2.21 -3.15 8.66
CA ILE A 50 1.71 -1.94 8.01
C ILE A 50 0.73 -2.29 6.90
N LEU A 51 -0.43 -1.64 6.91
CA LEU A 51 -1.40 -1.68 5.82
C LEU A 51 -1.38 -0.36 5.06
N ALA A 52 -1.01 -0.41 3.78
CA ALA A 52 -1.08 0.73 2.88
C ALA A 52 -1.99 0.42 1.69
N MET A 53 -2.99 1.25 1.48
CA MET A 53 -3.98 1.04 0.43
C MET A 53 -3.91 2.15 -0.62
N THR A 54 -4.04 1.75 -1.87
CA THR A 54 -4.08 2.64 -3.05
C THR A 54 -5.33 2.39 -3.89
N PHE A 55 -5.60 3.25 -4.85
CA PHE A 55 -6.72 3.05 -5.78
C PHE A 55 -6.34 2.16 -6.97
N THR A 56 -5.08 2.17 -7.39
CA THR A 56 -4.63 1.44 -8.58
C THR A 56 -3.52 0.45 -8.24
N LYS A 57 -3.45 -0.65 -9.00
CA LYS A 57 -2.37 -1.64 -8.88
C LYS A 57 -1.01 -1.04 -9.18
N ASP A 58 -0.95 -0.15 -10.17
CA ASP A 58 0.30 0.52 -10.56
C ASP A 58 0.82 1.41 -9.42
N ALA A 59 -0.06 2.16 -8.74
CA ALA A 59 0.32 2.97 -7.59
C ALA A 59 0.84 2.10 -6.42
N ALA A 60 0.23 0.95 -6.18
CA ALA A 60 0.70 0.01 -5.16
C ALA A 60 2.07 -0.58 -5.52
N ALA A 61 2.26 -0.97 -6.78
CA ALA A 61 3.54 -1.50 -7.28
C ALA A 61 4.65 -0.43 -7.21
N GLU A 62 4.34 0.80 -7.63
CA GLU A 62 5.26 1.93 -7.54
C GLU A 62 5.68 2.22 -6.08
N MET A 63 4.72 2.20 -5.15
CA MET A 63 5.00 2.39 -3.73
C MET A 63 5.94 1.31 -3.18
N LYS A 64 5.69 0.04 -3.50
CA LYS A 64 6.58 -1.09 -3.13
C LYS A 64 7.98 -0.91 -3.72
N ALA A 65 8.07 -0.57 -5.01
CA ALA A 65 9.36 -0.36 -5.69
C ALA A 65 10.18 0.77 -5.07
N ARG A 66 9.54 1.90 -4.77
CA ARG A 66 10.19 3.05 -4.12
C ARG A 66 10.66 2.72 -2.71
N LEU A 67 9.83 2.00 -1.93
CA LEU A 67 10.19 1.58 -0.58
C LEU A 67 11.36 0.59 -0.61
N LEU A 68 11.35 -0.38 -1.53
CA LEU A 68 12.45 -1.31 -1.74
C LEU A 68 13.76 -0.59 -2.10
N SER A 69 13.69 0.40 -3.00
CA SER A 69 14.86 1.21 -3.36
C SER A 69 15.47 1.89 -2.15
N LYS A 70 14.65 2.51 -1.32
CA LYS A 70 15.12 3.19 -0.10
C LYS A 70 15.71 2.23 0.94
N LEU A 71 15.13 1.04 1.09
CA LEU A 71 15.71 0.00 1.97
C LEU A 71 17.05 -0.50 1.43
N LYS A 72 17.24 -0.61 0.12
CA LYS A 72 18.50 -1.01 -0.51
C LYS A 72 19.62 0.01 -0.31
N GLU A 73 19.31 1.28 -0.14
CA GLU A 73 20.26 2.35 0.13
C GLU A 73 20.79 2.31 1.58
N GLN A 74 20.11 1.58 2.47
CA GLN A 74 20.53 1.44 3.86
C GLN A 74 21.63 0.39 4.04
N PRO A 75 22.42 0.48 5.13
CA PRO A 75 23.38 -0.57 5.48
C PRO A 75 22.69 -1.93 5.56
N LYS A 76 23.28 -2.95 4.95
CA LYS A 76 22.70 -4.31 4.90
C LYS A 76 22.82 -5.02 6.25
N THR A 77 22.05 -4.55 7.22
CA THR A 77 21.89 -5.24 8.49
C THR A 77 20.90 -6.41 8.35
N GLU A 78 20.95 -7.36 9.25
CA GLU A 78 19.99 -8.48 9.31
C GLU A 78 18.55 -7.96 9.32
N TYR A 79 18.27 -6.92 10.09
CA TYR A 79 16.96 -6.26 10.13
C TYR A 79 16.52 -5.76 8.74
N ILE A 80 17.37 -5.02 8.03
CA ILE A 80 17.03 -4.49 6.70
C ILE A 80 16.78 -5.61 5.69
N LEU A 81 17.59 -6.67 5.71
CA LEU A 81 17.41 -7.84 4.85
C LEU A 81 16.06 -8.52 5.13
N GLN A 82 15.69 -8.66 6.41
CA GLN A 82 14.40 -9.18 6.83
C GLN A 82 13.24 -8.29 6.32
N GLN A 83 13.34 -6.96 6.50
CA GLN A 83 12.30 -6.05 6.02
C GLN A 83 12.15 -6.08 4.49
N MET A 84 13.24 -6.23 3.75
CA MET A 84 13.18 -6.40 2.30
C MET A 84 12.47 -7.69 1.88
N ALA A 85 12.71 -8.79 2.59
CA ALA A 85 12.01 -10.06 2.34
C ALA A 85 10.52 -9.95 2.68
N LEU A 86 10.17 -9.34 3.80
CA LEU A 86 8.78 -9.12 4.22
C LEU A 86 8.01 -8.18 3.30
N LEU A 87 8.69 -7.28 2.59
CA LEU A 87 8.05 -6.36 1.65
C LEU A 87 7.32 -7.08 0.51
N GLU A 88 7.77 -8.27 0.12
CA GLU A 88 7.09 -9.08 -0.92
C GLU A 88 5.66 -9.44 -0.51
N THR A 89 5.47 -9.81 0.76
CA THR A 89 4.18 -10.20 1.34
C THR A 89 3.44 -9.06 2.05
N ALA A 90 4.04 -7.88 2.11
CA ALA A 90 3.47 -6.72 2.79
C ALA A 90 2.12 -6.30 2.20
N SER A 91 1.23 -5.87 3.07
CA SER A 91 -0.13 -5.42 2.74
C SER A 91 -0.14 -4.03 2.09
N ILE A 92 0.60 -3.88 0.99
CA ILE A 92 0.60 -2.70 0.12
C ILE A 92 -0.15 -3.07 -1.15
N SER A 93 -1.40 -2.70 -1.25
CA SER A 93 -2.29 -3.17 -2.32
C SER A 93 -3.42 -2.19 -2.61
N THR A 94 -4.25 -2.51 -3.59
CA THR A 94 -5.51 -1.78 -3.76
C THR A 94 -6.50 -2.18 -2.68
N ILE A 95 -7.49 -1.30 -2.43
CA ILE A 95 -8.61 -1.58 -1.50
C ILE A 95 -9.31 -2.89 -1.89
N ASP A 96 -9.60 -3.08 -3.18
CA ASP A 96 -10.26 -4.28 -3.69
C ASP A 96 -9.43 -5.55 -3.45
N SER A 97 -8.12 -5.49 -3.72
CA SER A 97 -7.22 -6.62 -3.47
C SER A 97 -7.11 -6.97 -1.99
N PHE A 98 -7.11 -5.97 -1.13
CA PHE A 98 -7.11 -6.17 0.32
C PHE A 98 -8.43 -6.82 0.79
N CYS A 99 -9.58 -6.28 0.38
CA CYS A 99 -10.89 -6.87 0.69
C CYS A 99 -10.99 -8.32 0.21
N LEU A 100 -10.49 -8.59 -1.00
CA LEU A 100 -10.45 -9.93 -1.55
C LEU A 100 -9.59 -10.88 -0.70
N SER A 101 -8.43 -10.44 -0.26
CA SER A 101 -7.56 -11.24 0.62
C SER A 101 -8.23 -11.58 1.94
N ILE A 102 -9.00 -10.66 2.52
CA ILE A 102 -9.78 -10.91 3.73
C ILE A 102 -10.84 -11.99 3.45
N VAL A 103 -11.59 -11.87 2.37
CA VAL A 103 -12.61 -12.87 2.01
C VAL A 103 -11.96 -14.24 1.80
N GLN A 104 -10.84 -14.32 1.08
CA GLN A 104 -10.15 -15.58 0.83
C GLN A 104 -9.59 -16.24 2.11
N ASN A 105 -9.12 -15.45 3.06
CA ASN A 105 -8.54 -15.96 4.30
C ASN A 105 -9.59 -16.31 5.37
N TYR A 106 -10.76 -15.66 5.32
CA TYR A 106 -11.76 -15.74 6.39
C TYR A 106 -13.15 -16.22 5.93
N TYR A 107 -13.29 -16.70 4.66
CA TYR A 107 -14.59 -17.14 4.12
C TYR A 107 -15.28 -18.20 4.99
N TYR A 108 -14.49 -19.05 5.66
CA TYR A 108 -15.01 -20.11 6.53
C TYR A 108 -15.71 -19.58 7.80
N LYS A 109 -15.51 -18.31 8.15
CA LYS A 109 -16.15 -17.64 9.30
C LYS A 109 -17.49 -17.00 8.94
N ILE A 110 -17.80 -16.89 7.64
CA ILE A 110 -18.97 -16.20 7.14
C ILE A 110 -19.84 -17.24 6.41
N PRO A 111 -21.16 -17.31 6.65
CA PRO A 111 -22.04 -18.24 5.94
C PRO A 111 -22.26 -17.79 4.49
N ILE A 112 -21.18 -17.65 3.73
CA ILE A 112 -21.21 -17.39 2.29
C ILE A 112 -21.08 -18.74 1.60
N SER A 113 -22.06 -19.07 0.75
CA SER A 113 -21.99 -20.26 -0.10
C SER A 113 -20.71 -20.21 -0.94
N TYR A 114 -19.94 -21.30 -0.93
CA TYR A 114 -18.68 -21.48 -1.68
C TYR A 114 -18.84 -21.36 -3.22
N THR A 115 -20.06 -21.14 -3.69
CA THR A 115 -20.40 -20.89 -5.08
C THR A 115 -20.02 -19.48 -5.60
N MET A 116 -19.32 -18.68 -4.82
CA MET A 116 -18.57 -17.57 -5.39
C MET A 116 -17.39 -18.16 -6.18
N SER A 117 -17.72 -18.63 -7.38
CA SER A 117 -16.75 -19.21 -8.29
C SER A 117 -15.63 -18.20 -8.54
N LYS A 118 -14.46 -18.71 -8.86
CA LYS A 118 -13.31 -17.90 -9.32
C LYS A 118 -13.68 -16.87 -10.40
N HIS A 119 -14.81 -17.05 -11.09
CA HIS A 119 -15.37 -16.11 -12.06
C HIS A 119 -15.88 -14.81 -11.44
N CYS A 120 -16.44 -14.81 -10.23
CA CYS A 120 -16.84 -13.56 -9.56
C CYS A 120 -15.63 -12.73 -9.11
N LEU A 121 -14.49 -13.36 -8.90
CA LEU A 121 -13.23 -12.71 -8.51
C LEU A 121 -12.48 -12.13 -9.74
N LEU A 122 -12.80 -12.58 -10.94
CA LEU A 122 -12.27 -12.09 -12.21
C LEU A 122 -13.12 -10.99 -12.83
N TYR A 123 -14.33 -10.78 -12.31
CA TYR A 123 -15.18 -9.70 -12.75
C TYR A 123 -14.73 -8.40 -12.08
N THR A 124 -13.63 -7.85 -12.55
CA THR A 124 -13.35 -6.43 -12.35
C THR A 124 -14.47 -5.68 -13.05
N SER A 125 -15.25 -4.92 -12.29
CA SER A 125 -16.21 -3.98 -12.86
C SER A 125 -15.56 -3.26 -14.04
N PRO A 126 -16.17 -3.28 -15.23
CA PRO A 126 -15.61 -2.58 -16.38
C PRO A 126 -15.37 -1.13 -15.98
N SER A 127 -14.19 -0.63 -16.25
CA SER A 127 -13.88 0.77 -16.12
C SER A 127 -14.95 1.59 -16.85
N PRO A 128 -15.38 2.77 -16.35
CA PRO A 128 -16.28 3.64 -17.09
C PRO A 128 -15.85 3.93 -18.53
N ARG A 129 -14.57 3.71 -18.86
CA ARG A 129 -14.01 3.79 -20.22
C ARG A 129 -14.40 2.61 -21.10
N ASP A 130 -14.69 1.44 -20.53
CA ASP A 130 -15.04 0.24 -21.30
C ASP A 130 -16.54 0.22 -21.70
N ILE A 131 -17.36 1.07 -21.07
CA ILE A 131 -18.80 1.18 -21.36
C ILE A 131 -19.06 2.07 -22.59
N SER A 132 -18.11 2.92 -22.99
CA SER A 132 -18.28 3.85 -24.11
C SER A 132 -18.01 3.26 -25.50
N GLY A 133 -17.72 1.95 -25.62
CA GLY A 133 -17.31 1.28 -26.85
C GLY A 133 -18.31 0.32 -27.48
N SER A 134 -19.48 0.10 -26.89
CA SER A 134 -20.51 -0.80 -27.47
C SER A 134 -21.67 -0.02 -28.09
N ARG A 135 -21.50 0.36 -29.30
CA ARG A 135 -22.59 0.54 -30.27
C ARG A 135 -22.34 -0.35 -31.45
#